data_329e94fa68433c1d1fa46699d30c02d0
#
_entry.id   329e94fa68433c1d1fa46699d30c02d0
#
_cell.length_a   1.000
_cell.length_b   1.000
_cell.length_c   1.000
_cell.angle_alpha   90.00
_cell.angle_beta   90.00
_cell.angle_gamma   90.00
#
_symmetry.space_group_name_H-M   'P 1'
#
loop_
_entity.id
_entity.type
_entity.pdbx_description
1 polymer ?
#
loop_
_entity_poly.entity_id
_entity_poly.type
_entity_poly.pdbx_seq_one_letter_code
_entity_poly.pdbx_strand_id
1 'polypeptide(L)'
;MYFYIQTVRMSTSDPPPHDRPKTKAGQTEATTAALIAAARELFASRGYAGVGTEEIVHHAGVTRGALYHHFKDGKEGLFRAVLVQVAAETVGRVASAAASTNDPWEALERGCDAFLDACATAEVRRIVLTDGPAVLGWDVWRAIDTDYGLSVIERALQRASDAGELLPASTNAVAQVLAGALDEAAIVVAGADDPAAARAEMGTTVRRLLNGLRGPAV
;
A
#
# COMPACT_ATOMS: atom_id res chain seq x y z
N MET A 1 -57.62 -46.44 7.47
CA MET A 1 -58.18 -46.88 6.19
C MET A 1 -57.86 -45.85 5.16
N TYR A 2 -57.13 -46.20 4.09
CA TYR A 2 -56.60 -45.53 2.91
C TYR A 2 -55.42 -44.54 3.10
N PHE A 3 -54.26 -45.12 2.82
CA PHE A 3 -53.04 -44.43 2.44
C PHE A 3 -53.20 -43.68 1.12
N TYR A 4 -52.75 -42.42 1.06
CA TYR A 4 -52.48 -41.72 -0.20
C TYR A 4 -51.00 -41.40 -0.28
N ILE A 5 -50.31 -42.19 -1.10
CA ILE A 5 -48.92 -41.99 -1.46
C ILE A 5 -48.90 -40.90 -2.52
N GLN A 6 -48.38 -39.72 -2.20
CA GLN A 6 -48.02 -38.70 -3.20
C GLN A 6 -46.55 -38.86 -3.58
N THR A 7 -46.37 -39.34 -4.78
CA THR A 7 -45.10 -39.43 -5.51
C THR A 7 -44.52 -38.06 -5.71
N VAL A 8 -43.43 -37.73 -5.02
CA VAL A 8 -42.63 -36.51 -5.31
C VAL A 8 -41.86 -36.79 -6.58
N ARG A 9 -42.24 -36.15 -7.67
CA ARG A 9 -41.43 -36.05 -8.89
C ARG A 9 -40.15 -35.29 -8.56
N MET A 10 -39.01 -35.98 -8.59
CA MET A 10 -37.71 -35.36 -8.70
C MET A 10 -37.63 -34.66 -10.06
N SER A 11 -37.70 -33.34 -10.03
CA SER A 11 -37.37 -32.52 -11.19
C SER A 11 -35.85 -32.41 -11.28
N THR A 12 -35.36 -32.92 -12.37
CA THR A 12 -33.95 -32.97 -12.75
C THR A 12 -33.42 -31.58 -13.07
N SER A 13 -32.18 -31.33 -12.60
CA SER A 13 -31.18 -30.45 -13.18
C SER A 13 -31.52 -28.96 -13.32
N ASP A 14 -31.19 -28.20 -12.28
CA ASP A 14 -30.69 -26.86 -12.51
C ASP A 14 -29.34 -26.95 -13.25
N PRO A 15 -29.16 -26.28 -14.38
CA PRO A 15 -27.88 -26.20 -15.02
C PRO A 15 -26.89 -25.45 -14.10
N PRO A 16 -25.57 -25.77 -14.18
CA PRO A 16 -24.55 -25.09 -13.38
C PRO A 16 -24.61 -23.58 -13.69
N PRO A 17 -24.16 -22.71 -12.75
CA PRO A 17 -24.21 -21.28 -12.94
C PRO A 17 -23.29 -20.85 -14.09
N HIS A 18 -23.82 -20.88 -15.30
CA HIS A 18 -23.17 -20.31 -16.47
C HIS A 18 -23.20 -18.80 -16.37
N ASP A 19 -21.99 -18.25 -16.30
CA ASP A 19 -21.53 -16.95 -16.82
C ASP A 19 -22.65 -15.89 -16.90
N ARG A 20 -22.91 -15.23 -15.76
CA ARG A 20 -23.68 -13.98 -15.81
C ARG A 20 -22.93 -13.02 -16.70
N PRO A 21 -23.52 -12.44 -17.74
CA PRO A 21 -22.83 -11.46 -18.58
C PRO A 21 -22.27 -10.37 -17.66
N LYS A 22 -20.94 -10.19 -17.70
CA LYS A 22 -20.24 -9.16 -16.93
C LYS A 22 -20.91 -7.83 -17.27
N THR A 23 -21.45 -7.17 -16.26
CA THR A 23 -22.06 -5.84 -16.46
C THR A 23 -21.00 -4.91 -17.05
N LYS A 24 -21.42 -3.87 -17.79
CA LYS A 24 -20.49 -2.89 -18.37
C LYS A 24 -19.55 -2.29 -17.31
N ALA A 25 -20.05 -2.08 -16.09
CA ALA A 25 -19.26 -1.68 -14.91
C ALA A 25 -18.21 -2.74 -14.53
N GLY A 26 -18.60 -4.00 -14.44
CA GLY A 26 -17.67 -5.08 -14.10
C GLY A 26 -16.60 -5.33 -15.17
N GLN A 27 -16.89 -5.08 -16.45
CA GLN A 27 -15.87 -5.11 -17.51
C GLN A 27 -14.89 -3.94 -17.38
N THR A 28 -15.37 -2.77 -17.02
CA THR A 28 -14.56 -1.57 -16.79
C THR A 28 -13.59 -1.79 -15.62
N GLU A 29 -14.08 -2.30 -14.49
CA GLU A 29 -13.26 -2.63 -13.33
C GLU A 29 -12.20 -3.71 -13.63
N ALA A 30 -12.60 -4.77 -14.33
CA ALA A 30 -11.67 -5.83 -14.73
C ALA A 30 -10.55 -5.33 -15.64
N THR A 31 -10.88 -4.44 -16.61
CA THR A 31 -9.89 -3.85 -17.50
C THR A 31 -8.93 -2.93 -16.75
N THR A 32 -9.45 -2.10 -15.84
CA THR A 32 -8.63 -1.23 -14.98
C THR A 32 -7.69 -2.05 -14.12
N ALA A 33 -8.19 -3.10 -13.46
CA ALA A 33 -7.38 -4.00 -12.64
C ALA A 33 -6.28 -4.70 -13.45
N ALA A 34 -6.60 -5.19 -14.67
CA ALA A 34 -5.63 -5.83 -15.54
C ALA A 34 -4.51 -4.86 -15.97
N LEU A 35 -4.85 -3.61 -16.31
CA LEU A 35 -3.87 -2.58 -16.65
C LEU A 35 -2.97 -2.24 -15.47
N ILE A 36 -3.52 -2.07 -14.27
CA ILE A 36 -2.74 -1.78 -13.06
C ILE A 36 -1.82 -2.94 -12.72
N ALA A 37 -2.30 -4.19 -12.76
CA ALA A 37 -1.50 -5.36 -12.45
C ALA A 37 -0.31 -5.51 -13.44
N ALA A 38 -0.56 -5.42 -14.75
CA ALA A 38 0.46 -5.49 -15.79
C ALA A 38 1.50 -4.37 -15.64
N ALA A 39 1.05 -3.14 -15.43
CA ALA A 39 1.93 -1.99 -15.25
C ALA A 39 2.78 -2.12 -13.98
N ARG A 40 2.18 -2.58 -12.87
CA ARG A 40 2.87 -2.81 -11.60
C ARG A 40 4.04 -3.77 -11.76
N GLU A 41 3.82 -4.91 -12.37
CA GLU A 41 4.84 -5.93 -12.60
C GLU A 41 5.99 -5.39 -13.47
N LEU A 42 5.65 -4.69 -14.56
CA LEU A 42 6.62 -4.11 -15.47
C LEU A 42 7.42 -2.96 -14.83
N PHE A 43 6.75 -2.05 -14.10
CA PHE A 43 7.42 -0.95 -13.41
C PHE A 43 8.30 -1.44 -12.27
N ALA A 44 7.87 -2.43 -11.48
CA ALA A 44 8.69 -3.02 -10.43
C ALA A 44 10.00 -3.61 -10.97
N SER A 45 9.93 -4.28 -12.11
CA SER A 45 11.10 -4.97 -12.70
C SER A 45 12.04 -4.04 -13.45
N ARG A 46 11.53 -3.03 -14.20
CA ARG A 46 12.33 -2.21 -15.12
C ARG A 46 12.25 -0.70 -14.92
N GLY A 47 11.44 -0.27 -13.97
CA GLY A 47 11.18 1.15 -13.72
C GLY A 47 10.27 1.79 -14.76
N TYR A 48 9.77 2.99 -14.45
CA TYR A 48 8.86 3.73 -15.31
C TYR A 48 9.46 4.02 -16.69
N ALA A 49 10.69 4.52 -16.75
CA ALA A 49 11.32 4.90 -18.01
C ALA A 49 11.55 3.71 -18.96
N GLY A 50 11.82 2.52 -18.41
CA GLY A 50 12.13 1.30 -19.16
C GLY A 50 10.91 0.56 -19.74
N VAL A 51 9.68 1.07 -19.56
CA VAL A 51 8.44 0.38 -19.94
C VAL A 51 7.63 1.24 -20.91
N GLY A 52 7.24 0.68 -22.06
CA GLY A 52 6.41 1.33 -23.06
C GLY A 52 4.91 1.06 -22.87
N THR A 53 4.05 1.98 -23.32
CA THR A 53 2.60 1.84 -23.27
C THR A 53 2.10 0.61 -24.03
N GLU A 54 2.68 0.34 -25.20
CA GLU A 54 2.32 -0.81 -26.06
C GLU A 54 2.58 -2.14 -25.34
N GLU A 55 3.66 -2.21 -24.57
CA GLU A 55 4.02 -3.38 -23.82
C GLU A 55 3.05 -3.62 -22.65
N ILE A 56 2.65 -2.54 -21.95
CA ILE A 56 1.67 -2.63 -20.86
C ILE A 56 0.34 -3.18 -21.38
N VAL A 57 -0.19 -2.62 -22.48
CA VAL A 57 -1.48 -3.06 -23.01
C VAL A 57 -1.41 -4.48 -23.57
N HIS A 58 -0.29 -4.87 -24.16
CA HIS A 58 -0.06 -6.25 -24.60
C HIS A 58 -0.04 -7.22 -23.40
N HIS A 59 0.70 -6.88 -22.35
CA HIS A 59 0.79 -7.69 -21.12
C HIS A 59 -0.56 -7.81 -20.40
N ALA A 60 -1.36 -6.73 -20.39
CA ALA A 60 -2.69 -6.70 -19.83
C ALA A 60 -3.76 -7.40 -20.69
N GLY A 61 -3.45 -7.77 -21.92
CA GLY A 61 -4.42 -8.35 -22.88
C GLY A 61 -5.52 -7.38 -23.31
N VAL A 62 -5.23 -6.06 -23.35
CA VAL A 62 -6.21 -5.02 -23.69
C VAL A 62 -5.69 -4.15 -24.84
N THR A 63 -6.57 -3.28 -25.40
CA THR A 63 -6.18 -2.37 -26.46
C THR A 63 -5.57 -1.07 -25.92
N ARG A 64 -4.77 -0.38 -26.74
CA ARG A 64 -4.26 0.96 -26.42
C ARG A 64 -5.40 1.96 -26.15
N GLY A 65 -6.48 1.86 -26.93
CA GLY A 65 -7.67 2.70 -26.72
C GLY A 65 -8.31 2.50 -25.33
N ALA A 66 -8.31 1.27 -24.80
CA ALA A 66 -8.79 0.99 -23.47
C ALA A 66 -7.93 1.70 -22.40
N LEU A 67 -6.60 1.70 -22.55
CA LEU A 67 -5.71 2.41 -21.61
C LEU A 67 -6.07 3.90 -21.52
N TYR A 68 -6.15 4.61 -22.65
CA TYR A 68 -6.49 6.04 -22.65
C TYR A 68 -7.93 6.35 -22.25
N HIS A 69 -8.83 5.37 -22.39
CA HIS A 69 -10.20 5.48 -21.88
C HIS A 69 -10.22 5.48 -20.35
N HIS A 70 -9.45 4.60 -19.71
CA HIS A 70 -9.38 4.45 -18.25
C HIS A 70 -8.42 5.45 -17.58
N PHE A 71 -7.32 5.77 -18.25
CA PHE A 71 -6.27 6.67 -17.73
C PHE A 71 -6.04 7.80 -18.73
N LYS A 72 -6.72 8.94 -18.48
CA LYS A 72 -6.67 10.10 -19.41
C LYS A 72 -5.25 10.64 -19.60
N ASP A 73 -4.43 10.59 -18.53
CA ASP A 73 -3.02 10.97 -18.55
C ASP A 73 -2.10 9.84 -19.07
N GLY A 74 -2.70 8.80 -19.68
CA GLY A 74 -1.99 7.68 -20.28
C GLY A 74 -1.13 6.91 -19.27
N LYS A 75 0.15 6.74 -19.61
CA LYS A 75 1.10 5.98 -18.79
C LYS A 75 1.33 6.61 -17.41
N GLU A 76 1.35 7.93 -17.31
CA GLU A 76 1.56 8.64 -16.05
C GLU A 76 0.36 8.46 -15.10
N GLY A 77 -0.87 8.60 -15.61
CA GLY A 77 -2.08 8.34 -14.82
C GLY A 77 -2.16 6.88 -14.35
N LEU A 78 -1.74 5.93 -15.19
CA LEU A 78 -1.64 4.53 -14.82
C LEU A 78 -0.55 4.31 -13.76
N PHE A 79 0.62 4.95 -13.89
CA PHE A 79 1.69 4.87 -12.90
C PHE A 79 1.25 5.43 -11.55
N ARG A 80 0.54 6.56 -11.54
CA ARG A 80 -0.06 7.12 -10.31
C ARG A 80 -0.99 6.11 -9.63
N ALA A 81 -1.85 5.43 -10.39
CA ALA A 81 -2.75 4.40 -9.83
C ALA A 81 -1.98 3.21 -9.24
N VAL A 82 -0.90 2.75 -9.90
CA VAL A 82 -0.01 1.71 -9.37
C VAL A 82 0.66 2.18 -8.08
N LEU A 83 1.21 3.40 -8.04
CA LEU A 83 1.87 3.95 -6.86
C LEU A 83 0.90 4.03 -5.68
N VAL A 84 -0.31 4.54 -5.90
CA VAL A 84 -1.36 4.62 -4.86
C VAL A 84 -1.72 3.23 -4.33
N GLN A 85 -1.83 2.23 -5.20
CA GLN A 85 -2.10 0.86 -4.76
C GLN A 85 -0.95 0.30 -3.89
N VAL A 86 0.30 0.47 -4.31
CA VAL A 86 1.48 0.00 -3.55
C VAL A 86 1.60 0.72 -2.20
N ALA A 87 1.33 2.04 -2.17
CA ALA A 87 1.31 2.82 -0.94
C ALA A 87 0.21 2.33 0.02
N ALA A 88 -1.02 2.12 -0.46
CA ALA A 88 -2.13 1.61 0.34
C ALA A 88 -1.85 0.22 0.92
N GLU A 89 -1.25 -0.68 0.14
CA GLU A 89 -0.85 -2.00 0.61
C GLU A 89 0.27 -1.93 1.65
N THR A 90 1.20 -0.98 1.50
CA THR A 90 2.27 -0.72 2.48
C THR A 90 1.66 -0.27 3.81
N VAL A 91 0.73 0.68 3.78
CA VAL A 91 -0.02 1.13 4.97
C VAL A 91 -0.81 -0.01 5.61
N GLY A 92 -1.42 -0.89 4.81
CA GLY A 92 -2.10 -2.09 5.31
C GLY A 92 -1.16 -3.03 6.08
N ARG A 93 0.07 -3.24 5.60
CA ARG A 93 1.10 -4.03 6.29
C ARG A 93 1.52 -3.38 7.61
N VAL A 94 1.76 -2.06 7.60
CA VAL A 94 2.07 -1.28 8.80
C VAL A 94 0.96 -1.39 9.85
N ALA A 95 -0.29 -1.20 9.44
CA ALA A 95 -1.43 -1.32 10.34
C ALA A 95 -1.58 -2.73 10.92
N SER A 96 -1.35 -3.77 10.12
CA SER A 96 -1.38 -5.16 10.59
C SER A 96 -0.27 -5.46 11.59
N ALA A 97 0.95 -4.96 11.36
CA ALA A 97 2.06 -5.11 12.30
C ALA A 97 1.78 -4.39 13.63
N ALA A 98 1.26 -3.17 13.58
CA ALA A 98 0.87 -2.42 14.77
C ALA A 98 -0.27 -3.11 15.55
N ALA A 99 -1.21 -3.75 14.86
CA ALA A 99 -2.32 -4.48 15.48
C ALA A 99 -1.93 -5.83 16.09
N SER A 100 -0.69 -6.30 15.91
CA SER A 100 -0.22 -7.59 16.44
C SER A 100 0.13 -7.56 17.94
N THR A 101 0.00 -6.41 18.59
CA THR A 101 0.20 -6.22 20.04
C THR A 101 -0.87 -5.29 20.61
N ASN A 102 -1.16 -5.44 21.90
CA ASN A 102 -2.04 -4.52 22.64
C ASN A 102 -1.28 -3.38 23.33
N ASP A 103 0.04 -3.47 23.43
CA ASP A 103 0.89 -2.42 23.97
C ASP A 103 0.99 -1.26 22.95
N PRO A 104 0.56 -0.03 23.31
CA PRO A 104 0.54 1.08 22.36
C PRO A 104 1.92 1.51 21.88
N TRP A 105 2.94 1.43 22.76
CA TRP A 105 4.30 1.77 22.38
C TRP A 105 4.92 0.74 21.46
N GLU A 106 4.77 -0.53 21.81
CA GLU A 106 5.21 -1.63 20.96
C GLU A 106 4.53 -1.61 19.59
N ALA A 107 3.22 -1.23 19.54
CA ALA A 107 2.49 -1.08 18.28
C ALA A 107 3.11 0.01 17.39
N LEU A 108 3.51 1.14 17.98
CA LEU A 108 4.21 2.22 17.26
C LEU A 108 5.56 1.74 16.72
N GLU A 109 6.38 1.06 17.53
CA GLU A 109 7.68 0.52 17.12
C GLU A 109 7.52 -0.50 15.98
N ARG A 110 6.58 -1.46 16.12
CA ARG A 110 6.29 -2.47 15.08
C ARG A 110 5.80 -1.83 13.78
N GLY A 111 5.00 -0.77 13.87
CA GLY A 111 4.55 -0.02 12.70
C GLY A 111 5.72 0.64 11.96
N CYS A 112 6.63 1.29 12.67
CA CYS A 112 7.83 1.90 12.08
C CYS A 112 8.75 0.84 11.44
N ASP A 113 8.97 -0.28 12.12
CA ASP A 113 9.77 -1.38 11.59
C ASP A 113 9.14 -1.96 10.31
N ALA A 114 7.84 -2.21 10.30
CA ALA A 114 7.12 -2.73 9.13
C ALA A 114 7.16 -1.76 7.94
N PHE A 115 7.12 -0.45 8.19
CA PHE A 115 7.31 0.56 7.15
C PHE A 115 8.70 0.47 6.51
N LEU A 116 9.75 0.44 7.32
CA LEU A 116 11.13 0.33 6.82
C LEU A 116 11.37 -1.00 6.09
N ASP A 117 10.78 -2.10 6.57
CA ASP A 117 10.84 -3.41 5.90
C ASP A 117 10.17 -3.37 4.52
N ALA A 118 9.02 -2.71 4.43
CA ALA A 118 8.34 -2.50 3.15
C ALA A 118 9.19 -1.68 2.17
N CYS A 119 9.79 -0.59 2.66
CA CYS A 119 10.66 0.29 1.87
C CYS A 119 11.96 -0.39 1.40
N ALA A 120 12.43 -1.41 2.11
CA ALA A 120 13.56 -2.22 1.68
C ALA A 120 13.24 -3.17 0.51
N THR A 121 11.95 -3.42 0.20
CA THR A 121 11.56 -4.26 -0.94
C THR A 121 11.87 -3.58 -2.28
N ALA A 122 12.27 -4.38 -3.29
CA ALA A 122 12.60 -3.84 -4.61
C ALA A 122 11.43 -3.09 -5.26
N GLU A 123 10.20 -3.54 -5.04
CA GLU A 123 8.98 -2.94 -5.59
C GLU A 123 8.71 -1.55 -5.00
N VAL A 124 8.62 -1.43 -3.66
CA VAL A 124 8.35 -0.15 -2.99
C VAL A 124 9.47 0.84 -3.27
N ARG A 125 10.72 0.38 -3.18
CA ARG A 125 11.90 1.20 -3.50
C ARG A 125 11.82 1.78 -4.91
N ARG A 126 11.51 0.94 -5.91
CA ARG A 126 11.45 1.37 -7.31
C ARG A 126 10.25 2.27 -7.57
N ILE A 127 9.04 1.81 -7.26
CA ILE A 127 7.81 2.49 -7.65
C ILE A 127 7.56 3.72 -6.78
N VAL A 128 7.69 3.58 -5.45
CA VAL A 128 7.29 4.66 -4.54
C VAL A 128 8.41 5.65 -4.31
N LEU A 129 9.62 5.17 -3.98
CA LEU A 129 10.70 6.03 -3.52
C LEU A 129 11.59 6.59 -4.64
N THR A 130 11.75 5.84 -5.76
CA THR A 130 12.62 6.26 -6.87
C THR A 130 11.82 6.91 -8.00
N ASP A 131 10.91 6.14 -8.62
CA ASP A 131 10.16 6.63 -9.78
C ASP A 131 9.03 7.58 -9.38
N GLY A 132 8.45 7.42 -8.17
CA GLY A 132 7.36 8.27 -7.67
C GLY A 132 7.64 9.76 -7.76
N PRO A 133 8.63 10.29 -7.05
CA PRO A 133 8.97 11.72 -7.12
C PRO A 133 9.52 12.14 -8.49
N ALA A 134 10.21 11.25 -9.20
CA ALA A 134 10.78 11.55 -10.51
C ALA A 134 9.72 11.71 -11.61
N VAL A 135 8.62 10.95 -11.55
CA VAL A 135 7.54 10.93 -12.55
C VAL A 135 6.43 11.91 -12.22
N LEU A 136 5.96 11.93 -10.96
CA LEU A 136 4.81 12.72 -10.55
C LEU A 136 5.20 14.12 -10.04
N GLY A 137 6.49 14.34 -9.77
CA GLY A 137 6.98 15.54 -9.07
C GLY A 137 6.79 15.42 -7.55
N TRP A 138 7.62 16.18 -6.82
CA TRP A 138 7.69 16.12 -5.36
C TRP A 138 6.34 16.41 -4.67
N ASP A 139 5.64 17.45 -5.10
CA ASP A 139 4.41 17.90 -4.43
C ASP A 139 3.29 16.85 -4.52
N VAL A 140 3.12 16.23 -5.70
CA VAL A 140 2.10 15.20 -5.90
C VAL A 140 2.46 13.93 -5.15
N TRP A 141 3.73 13.50 -5.23
CA TRP A 141 4.22 12.35 -4.50
C TRP A 141 4.06 12.54 -2.99
N ARG A 142 4.47 13.69 -2.46
CA ARG A 142 4.36 14.01 -1.02
C ARG A 142 2.91 14.07 -0.54
N ALA A 143 1.99 14.58 -1.36
CA ALA A 143 0.57 14.59 -1.03
C ALA A 143 0.03 13.15 -0.87
N ILE A 144 0.37 12.25 -1.79
CA ILE A 144 -0.03 10.84 -1.71
C ILE A 144 0.54 10.19 -0.45
N ASP A 145 1.82 10.39 -0.17
CA ASP A 145 2.50 9.86 1.01
C ASP A 145 1.83 10.33 2.31
N THR A 146 1.54 11.62 2.42
CA THR A 146 0.87 12.22 3.57
C THR A 146 -0.56 11.69 3.75
N ASP A 147 -1.34 11.59 2.68
CA ASP A 147 -2.73 11.12 2.73
C ASP A 147 -2.84 9.68 3.26
N TYR A 148 -1.87 8.83 2.95
CA TYR A 148 -1.89 7.43 3.36
C TYR A 148 -1.12 7.16 4.66
N GLY A 149 0.02 7.84 4.91
CA GLY A 149 0.94 7.53 6.01
C GLY A 149 0.63 8.28 7.31
N LEU A 150 0.45 9.60 7.25
CA LEU A 150 0.41 10.46 8.43
C LEU A 150 -0.69 10.08 9.43
N SER A 151 -1.90 9.79 8.94
CA SER A 151 -3.03 9.43 9.81
C SER A 151 -2.82 8.14 10.62
N VAL A 152 -1.98 7.22 10.12
CA VAL A 152 -1.65 5.98 10.85
C VAL A 152 -0.70 6.30 12.00
N ILE A 153 0.31 7.12 11.75
CA ILE A 153 1.27 7.59 12.77
C ILE A 153 0.54 8.38 13.86
N GLU A 154 -0.32 9.33 13.48
CA GLU A 154 -1.10 10.13 14.42
C GLU A 154 -1.94 9.26 15.36
N ARG A 155 -2.66 8.28 14.82
CA ARG A 155 -3.46 7.34 15.62
C ARG A 155 -2.61 6.47 16.55
N ALA A 156 -1.43 6.04 16.13
CA ALA A 156 -0.52 5.27 16.97
C ALA A 156 0.03 6.11 18.12
N LEU A 157 0.48 7.33 17.83
CA LEU A 157 0.96 8.28 18.84
C LEU A 157 -0.15 8.70 19.81
N GLN A 158 -1.39 8.90 19.34
CA GLN A 158 -2.50 9.23 20.22
C GLN A 158 -2.77 8.10 21.21
N ARG A 159 -2.75 6.84 20.77
CA ARG A 159 -2.90 5.70 21.68
C ARG A 159 -1.79 5.62 22.73
N ALA A 160 -0.53 5.86 22.33
CA ALA A 160 0.58 5.92 23.26
C ALA A 160 0.46 7.09 24.26
N SER A 161 -0.05 8.25 23.79
CA SER A 161 -0.34 9.41 24.65
C SER A 161 -1.46 9.12 25.64
N ASP A 162 -2.56 8.49 25.20
CA ASP A 162 -3.70 8.13 26.06
C ASP A 162 -3.31 7.09 27.13
N ALA A 163 -2.32 6.25 26.83
CA ALA A 163 -1.74 5.30 27.77
C ALA A 163 -0.70 5.93 28.73
N GLY A 164 -0.38 7.21 28.57
CA GLY A 164 0.63 7.89 29.39
C GLY A 164 2.08 7.56 29.03
N GLU A 165 2.29 6.89 27.89
CA GLU A 165 3.61 6.44 27.46
C GLU A 165 4.36 7.45 26.57
N LEU A 166 3.71 8.54 26.15
CA LEU A 166 4.32 9.63 25.40
C LEU A 166 4.59 10.82 26.33
N LEU A 167 5.78 11.41 26.23
CA LEU A 167 6.07 12.68 26.89
C LEU A 167 5.08 13.76 26.43
N PRO A 168 4.70 14.71 27.29
CA PRO A 168 3.78 15.78 26.93
C PRO A 168 4.27 16.55 25.70
N ALA A 169 3.58 16.34 24.57
CA ALA A 169 3.87 16.97 23.29
C ALA A 169 2.60 17.02 22.42
N SER A 170 2.62 17.85 21.38
CA SER A 170 1.59 17.79 20.34
C SER A 170 1.77 16.52 19.51
N THR A 171 0.83 15.58 19.60
CA THR A 171 0.86 14.33 18.82
C THR A 171 0.93 14.59 17.31
N ASN A 172 0.26 15.63 16.81
CA ASN A 172 0.35 16.04 15.41
C ASN A 172 1.77 16.50 15.02
N ALA A 173 2.40 17.34 15.84
CA ALA A 173 3.77 17.79 15.57
C ALA A 173 4.77 16.64 15.58
N VAL A 174 4.64 15.73 16.57
CA VAL A 174 5.47 14.52 16.64
C VAL A 174 5.24 13.63 15.43
N ALA A 175 3.98 13.43 15.01
CA ALA A 175 3.65 12.63 13.83
C ALA A 175 4.29 13.16 12.56
N GLN A 176 4.25 14.48 12.35
CA GLN A 176 4.86 15.12 11.17
C GLN A 176 6.38 14.96 11.13
N VAL A 177 7.04 15.16 12.29
CA VAL A 177 8.50 14.98 12.40
C VAL A 177 8.88 13.51 12.21
N LEU A 178 8.12 12.59 12.83
CA LEU A 178 8.36 11.15 12.71
C LEU A 178 8.14 10.65 11.28
N ALA A 179 7.09 11.13 10.60
CA ALA A 179 6.86 10.83 9.18
C ALA A 179 8.07 11.26 8.34
N GLY A 180 8.53 12.51 8.50
CA GLY A 180 9.73 12.98 7.78
C GLY A 180 10.99 12.17 8.09
N ALA A 181 11.18 11.75 9.35
CA ALA A 181 12.31 10.91 9.73
C ALA A 181 12.24 9.50 9.10
N LEU A 182 11.03 8.92 9.02
CA LEU A 182 10.80 7.63 8.37
C LEU A 182 11.01 7.71 6.87
N ASP A 183 10.54 8.78 6.22
CA ASP A 183 10.74 9.02 4.79
C ASP A 183 12.23 9.14 4.45
N GLU A 184 12.97 9.94 5.23
CA GLU A 184 14.42 10.05 5.03
C GLU A 184 15.12 8.71 5.24
N ALA A 185 14.76 7.97 6.30
CA ALA A 185 15.31 6.64 6.54
C ALA A 185 15.00 5.68 5.36
N ALA A 186 13.79 5.74 4.80
CA ALA A 186 13.40 4.95 3.64
C ALA A 186 14.21 5.31 2.38
N ILE A 187 14.45 6.61 2.14
CA ILE A 187 15.27 7.10 1.02
C ILE A 187 16.72 6.61 1.17
N VAL A 188 17.29 6.71 2.37
CA VAL A 188 18.65 6.20 2.66
C VAL A 188 18.74 4.70 2.40
N VAL A 189 17.77 3.91 2.88
CA VAL A 189 17.72 2.45 2.63
C VAL A 189 17.58 2.15 1.13
N ALA A 190 16.76 2.92 0.43
CA ALA A 190 16.54 2.73 -1.01
C ALA A 190 17.79 3.01 -1.85
N GLY A 191 18.62 3.96 -1.45
CA GLY A 191 19.83 4.38 -2.16
C GLY A 191 21.10 3.62 -1.75
N ALA A 192 21.05 2.76 -0.73
CA ALA A 192 22.23 2.09 -0.21
C ALA A 192 22.69 0.92 -1.11
N ASP A 193 23.99 0.69 -1.17
CA ASP A 193 24.58 -0.48 -1.83
C ASP A 193 24.19 -1.78 -1.11
N ASP A 194 24.10 -1.74 0.22
CA ASP A 194 23.57 -2.81 1.07
C ASP A 194 22.29 -2.33 1.79
N PRO A 195 21.12 -2.51 1.18
CA PRO A 195 19.86 -2.10 1.77
C PRO A 195 19.52 -2.80 3.10
N ALA A 196 20.00 -4.03 3.31
CA ALA A 196 19.76 -4.77 4.54
C ALA A 196 20.52 -4.17 5.73
N ALA A 197 21.80 -3.85 5.54
CA ALA A 197 22.60 -3.15 6.54
C ALA A 197 22.05 -1.77 6.84
N ALA A 198 21.71 -0.98 5.81
CA ALA A 198 21.13 0.34 5.96
C ALA A 198 19.77 0.28 6.70
N ARG A 199 18.93 -0.70 6.39
CA ARG A 199 17.65 -0.94 7.10
C ARG A 199 17.86 -1.20 8.59
N ALA A 200 18.85 -2.03 8.94
CA ALA A 200 19.14 -2.34 10.34
C ALA A 200 19.63 -1.11 11.11
N GLU A 201 20.49 -0.30 10.50
CA GLU A 201 21.01 0.94 11.07
C GLU A 201 19.90 1.99 11.26
N MET A 202 19.11 2.25 10.21
CA MET A 202 18.01 3.21 10.25
C MET A 202 16.92 2.79 11.26
N GLY A 203 16.56 1.51 11.30
CA GLY A 203 15.64 0.99 12.29
C GLY A 203 16.12 1.16 13.73
N THR A 204 17.42 0.95 13.98
CA THR A 204 18.02 1.20 15.29
C THR A 204 17.94 2.69 15.65
N THR A 205 18.21 3.57 14.69
CA THR A 205 18.18 5.03 14.87
C THR A 205 16.76 5.52 15.15
N VAL A 206 15.78 5.07 14.36
CA VAL A 206 14.35 5.41 14.56
C VAL A 206 13.88 4.97 15.95
N ARG A 207 14.20 3.74 16.39
CA ARG A 207 13.85 3.27 17.72
C ARG A 207 14.49 4.11 18.83
N ARG A 208 15.72 4.58 18.66
CA ARG A 208 16.36 5.50 19.62
C ARG A 208 15.65 6.84 19.70
N LEU A 209 15.23 7.39 18.57
CA LEU A 209 14.46 8.63 18.51
C LEU A 209 13.10 8.45 19.22
N LEU A 210 12.39 7.35 18.95
CA LEU A 210 11.14 7.01 19.63
C LEU A 210 11.34 6.88 21.14
N ASN A 211 12.37 6.17 21.60
CA ASN A 211 12.65 6.03 23.03
C ASN A 211 12.93 7.37 23.73
N GLY A 212 13.48 8.36 23.00
CA GLY A 212 13.63 9.73 23.52
C GLY A 212 12.32 10.48 23.71
N LEU A 213 11.22 10.00 23.09
CA LEU A 213 9.86 10.54 23.23
C LEU A 213 9.03 9.79 24.28
N ARG A 214 9.51 8.64 24.76
CA ARG A 214 8.78 7.80 25.71
C ARG A 214 8.76 8.42 27.08
N GLY A 215 7.58 8.56 27.65
CA GLY A 215 7.36 8.97 29.04
C GLY A 215 7.77 7.87 30.03
N PRO A 216 7.96 8.21 31.31
CA PRO A 216 8.15 7.20 32.34
C PRO A 216 6.91 6.30 32.37
N ALA A 217 7.13 4.99 32.42
CA ALA A 217 6.03 4.04 32.62
C ALA A 217 5.32 4.38 33.94
N VAL A 218 4.01 4.60 33.89
CA VAL A 218 3.16 4.88 35.07
C VAL A 218 2.83 3.58 35.79
#